data_799e2751a080a9a0d80f1b76c1f59ed2
#
_entry.id   799e2751a080a9a0d80f1b76c1f59ed2
#
_cell.length_a   1.000
_cell.length_b   1.000
_cell.length_c   1.000
_cell.angle_alpha   90.00
_cell.angle_beta   90.00
_cell.angle_gamma   90.00
#
_symmetry.space_group_name_H-M   'P 1'
#
loop_
_entity.id
_entity.type
_entity.pdbx_description
1 polymer ?
#
loop_
_entity_poly.entity_id
_entity_poly.type
_entity_poly.pdbx_seq_one_letter_code
_entity_poly.pdbx_strand_id
1 'polypeptide(L)'
;IFITENIFNDSLKGSRYLAKKLKERNNEWQLIIQNNNIRKIEIGGNGNYIISGVSFFKKKDTEILKKLVEKYIKENKKEYFWDDIVRENIKEFDIQIYPLNKNIIFEIDNLEELKLIDKSYKLYKGD
;
A
#
# COMPACT_ATOMS: atom_id res chain seq x y z
N ILE A 1 2.75 -5.23 9.74
CA ILE A 1 3.03 -3.81 9.44
C ILE A 1 3.05 -3.02 10.73
N PHE A 2 4.09 -2.26 10.93
CA PHE A 2 4.27 -1.41 12.09
C PHE A 2 4.28 0.06 11.67
N ILE A 3 3.42 0.89 12.27
CA ILE A 3 3.26 2.30 11.92
C ILE A 3 3.68 3.15 13.12
N THR A 4 4.65 4.02 12.94
CA THR A 4 5.25 4.81 14.03
C THR A 4 4.56 6.13 14.30
N GLU A 5 3.77 6.63 13.35
CA GLU A 5 3.07 7.91 13.48
C GLU A 5 1.61 7.75 13.08
N ASN A 6 0.76 8.62 13.59
CA ASN A 6 -0.64 8.67 13.14
C ASN A 6 -0.70 9.35 11.77
N ILE A 7 -0.88 8.53 10.74
CA ILE A 7 -0.96 8.98 9.35
C ILE A 7 -2.41 9.10 8.85
N PHE A 8 -3.37 8.56 9.59
CA PHE A 8 -4.79 8.64 9.25
C PHE A 8 -5.42 9.80 10.03
N ASN A 9 -5.45 10.96 9.40
CA ASN A 9 -5.99 12.18 9.99
C ASN A 9 -6.84 12.95 8.96
N ASP A 10 -7.39 14.08 9.37
CA ASP A 10 -8.28 14.89 8.55
C ASP A 10 -7.63 15.47 7.29
N SER A 11 -6.31 15.41 7.17
CA SER A 11 -5.61 15.86 5.96
C SER A 11 -5.73 14.88 4.81
N LEU A 12 -6.12 13.62 5.07
CA LEU A 12 -6.35 12.62 4.04
C LEU A 12 -7.75 12.78 3.46
N LYS A 13 -7.89 13.68 2.50
CA LYS A 13 -9.20 14.03 1.91
C LYS A 13 -9.59 13.23 0.68
N GLY A 14 -8.82 12.28 0.25
CA GLY A 14 -9.12 11.42 -0.89
C GLY A 14 -8.45 10.09 -0.72
N SER A 15 -8.69 9.18 -1.64
CA SER A 15 -8.02 7.89 -1.63
C SER A 15 -6.52 8.06 -1.82
N ARG A 16 -5.74 7.35 -1.02
CA ARG A 16 -4.28 7.47 -1.02
C ARG A 16 -3.63 6.10 -0.87
N TYR A 17 -2.60 5.87 -1.66
CA TYR A 17 -1.61 4.84 -1.39
C TYR A 17 -0.43 5.48 -0.65
N LEU A 18 -0.16 4.99 0.53
CA LEU A 18 1.02 5.40 1.28
C LEU A 18 2.23 4.76 0.61
N ALA A 19 3.10 5.60 0.07
CA ALA A 19 4.15 5.17 -0.83
C ALA A 19 5.53 5.58 -0.33
N LYS A 20 6.49 4.68 -0.47
CA LYS A 20 7.89 4.95 -0.17
C LYS A 20 8.63 5.29 -1.45
N LYS A 21 9.59 6.21 -1.37
CA LYS A 21 10.45 6.52 -2.51
C LYS A 21 11.34 5.32 -2.82
N LEU A 22 11.40 4.95 -4.09
CA LEU A 22 12.26 3.86 -4.53
C LEU A 22 13.72 4.28 -4.46
N LYS A 23 14.53 3.56 -3.70
CA LYS A 23 15.96 3.83 -3.55
C LYS A 23 16.79 3.06 -4.59
N GLU A 24 16.40 1.83 -4.85
CA GLU A 24 17.07 0.93 -5.79
C GLU A 24 16.03 0.20 -6.61
N ARG A 25 16.38 -0.16 -7.83
CA ARG A 25 15.48 -0.95 -8.67
C ARG A 25 15.35 -2.36 -8.12
N ASN A 26 14.10 -2.82 -8.01
CA ASN A 26 13.76 -4.14 -7.49
C ASN A 26 12.47 -4.65 -8.16
N ASN A 27 12.00 -5.82 -7.73
CA ASN A 27 10.78 -6.44 -8.26
C ASN A 27 9.52 -6.08 -7.45
N GLU A 28 9.58 -5.04 -6.64
CA GLU A 28 8.40 -4.58 -5.92
C GLU A 28 7.42 -3.84 -6.85
N TRP A 29 6.19 -3.69 -6.38
CA TRP A 29 5.17 -2.98 -7.12
C TRP A 29 5.46 -1.48 -7.10
N GLN A 30 5.64 -0.91 -8.28
CA GLN A 30 5.99 0.48 -8.47
C GLN A 30 4.81 1.28 -8.99
N LEU A 31 4.65 2.47 -8.44
CA LEU A 31 3.54 3.35 -8.78
C LEU A 31 3.98 4.35 -9.86
N ILE A 32 3.26 4.37 -10.96
CA ILE A 32 3.47 5.33 -12.04
C ILE A 32 2.41 6.40 -11.93
N ILE A 33 2.85 7.64 -11.80
CA ILE A 33 2.00 8.79 -11.49
C ILE A 33 1.91 9.71 -12.70
N GLN A 34 0.68 10.12 -13.03
CA GLN A 34 0.40 11.11 -14.05
C GLN A 34 -0.68 12.05 -13.55
N ASN A 35 -0.43 13.35 -13.65
CA ASN A 35 -1.36 14.39 -13.18
C ASN A 35 -1.79 14.17 -11.72
N ASN A 36 -0.82 13.84 -10.85
CA ASN A 36 -1.00 13.55 -9.42
C ASN A 36 -1.78 12.26 -9.11
N ASN A 37 -2.29 11.57 -10.10
CA ASN A 37 -2.99 10.31 -9.89
C ASN A 37 -2.11 9.11 -10.21
N ILE A 38 -2.36 8.00 -9.55
CA ILE A 38 -1.73 6.73 -9.88
C ILE A 38 -2.38 6.24 -11.18
N ARG A 39 -1.59 6.18 -12.24
CA ARG A 39 -2.05 5.74 -13.55
C ARG A 39 -1.84 4.25 -13.79
N LYS A 40 -0.76 3.71 -13.24
CA LYS A 40 -0.37 2.33 -13.47
C LYS A 40 0.41 1.81 -12.28
N ILE A 41 0.28 0.53 -12.02
CA ILE A 41 1.07 -0.18 -11.01
C ILE A 41 1.80 -1.30 -11.74
N GLU A 42 3.13 -1.24 -11.74
CA GLU A 42 3.99 -2.20 -12.43
C GLU A 42 4.89 -2.94 -11.45
N ILE A 43 5.12 -4.22 -11.73
CA ILE A 43 6.08 -5.02 -10.97
C ILE A 43 7.44 -4.85 -11.62
N GLY A 44 8.42 -4.32 -10.88
CA GLY A 44 9.77 -4.10 -11.39
C GLY A 44 9.89 -3.04 -12.49
N GLY A 45 8.92 -2.11 -12.58
CA GLY A 45 8.88 -1.08 -13.62
C GLY A 45 9.79 0.11 -13.37
N ASN A 46 9.45 1.24 -13.98
CA ASN A 46 10.22 2.49 -13.94
C ASN A 46 9.64 3.55 -13.01
N GLY A 47 8.81 3.16 -12.05
CA GLY A 47 8.23 4.08 -11.08
C GLY A 47 9.26 4.63 -10.09
N ASN A 48 8.91 5.76 -9.47
CA ASN A 48 9.74 6.39 -8.43
C ASN A 48 9.29 6.04 -7.01
N TYR A 49 8.14 5.42 -6.87
CA TYR A 49 7.55 5.07 -5.58
C TYR A 49 7.12 3.61 -5.58
N ILE A 50 7.21 3.00 -4.42
CA ILE A 50 6.70 1.64 -4.17
C ILE A 50 5.56 1.69 -3.16
N ILE A 51 4.68 0.70 -3.22
CA ILE A 51 3.61 0.59 -2.23
C ILE A 51 4.17 0.19 -0.87
N SER A 52 3.56 0.72 0.19
CA SER A 52 3.96 0.37 1.55
C SER A 52 3.12 -0.77 2.15
N GLY A 53 2.06 -1.17 1.46
CA GLY A 53 1.06 -2.10 1.98
C GLY A 53 -0.07 -1.43 2.73
N VAL A 54 -0.03 -0.12 2.90
CA VAL A 54 -1.06 0.65 3.59
C VAL A 54 -1.71 1.61 2.63
N SER A 55 -3.04 1.66 2.66
CA SER A 55 -3.82 2.54 1.81
C SER A 55 -5.03 3.08 2.54
N PHE A 56 -5.55 4.19 2.03
CA PHE A 56 -6.79 4.79 2.48
C PHE A 56 -7.71 4.95 1.27
N PHE A 57 -8.94 4.46 1.38
CA PHE A 57 -9.94 4.61 0.34
C PHE A 57 -11.13 5.41 0.85
N LYS A 58 -11.51 6.45 0.10
CA LYS A 58 -12.78 7.12 0.36
C LYS A 58 -13.93 6.24 -0.10
N LYS A 59 -15.13 6.55 0.38
CA LYS A 59 -16.34 5.74 0.16
C LYS A 59 -16.57 5.39 -1.33
N LYS A 60 -16.41 6.35 -2.22
CA LYS A 60 -16.62 6.15 -3.67
C LYS A 60 -15.74 5.03 -4.22
N ASP A 61 -14.45 5.06 -3.89
CA ASP A 61 -13.49 4.07 -4.36
C ASP A 61 -13.69 2.72 -3.68
N THR A 62 -14.09 2.73 -2.40
CA THR A 62 -14.42 1.51 -1.68
C THR A 62 -15.60 0.78 -2.33
N GLU A 63 -16.62 1.51 -2.77
CA GLU A 63 -17.77 0.93 -3.45
C GLU A 63 -17.40 0.35 -4.81
N ILE A 64 -16.51 1.01 -5.55
CA ILE A 64 -15.97 0.47 -6.79
C ILE A 64 -15.22 -0.84 -6.53
N LEU A 65 -14.36 -0.85 -5.53
CA LEU A 65 -13.59 -2.04 -5.17
C LEU A 65 -14.52 -3.19 -4.76
N LYS A 66 -15.55 -2.91 -3.98
CA LYS A 66 -16.54 -3.91 -3.57
C LYS A 66 -17.19 -4.59 -4.78
N LYS A 67 -17.62 -3.82 -5.76
CA LYS A 67 -18.25 -4.35 -6.98
C LYS A 67 -17.27 -5.19 -7.79
N LEU A 68 -16.02 -4.77 -7.87
CA LEU A 68 -14.99 -5.51 -8.58
C LEU A 68 -14.67 -6.83 -7.86
N VAL A 69 -14.58 -6.82 -6.54
CA VAL A 69 -14.37 -8.05 -5.75
C VAL A 69 -15.49 -9.04 -6.01
N GLU A 70 -16.74 -8.59 -5.99
CA GLU A 70 -17.91 -9.44 -6.28
C GLU A 70 -17.83 -10.04 -7.69
N LYS A 71 -17.43 -9.23 -8.68
CA LYS A 71 -17.24 -9.68 -10.05
C LYS A 71 -16.15 -10.75 -10.16
N TYR A 72 -15.00 -10.54 -9.52
CA TYR A 72 -13.90 -11.48 -9.54
C TYR A 72 -14.26 -12.80 -8.88
N ILE A 73 -15.03 -12.76 -7.80
CA ILE A 73 -15.52 -13.97 -7.14
C ILE A 73 -16.46 -14.75 -8.07
N LYS A 74 -17.37 -14.08 -8.77
CA LYS A 74 -18.27 -14.71 -9.74
C LYS A 74 -17.53 -15.34 -10.91
N GLU A 75 -16.42 -14.74 -11.34
CA GLU A 75 -15.55 -15.25 -12.39
C GLU A 75 -14.56 -16.32 -11.90
N ASN A 76 -14.69 -16.74 -10.66
CA ASN A 76 -13.84 -17.78 -10.02
C ASN A 76 -12.36 -17.38 -9.88
N LYS A 77 -12.09 -16.08 -9.78
CA LYS A 77 -10.73 -15.54 -9.64
C LYS A 77 -10.41 -15.31 -8.16
N LYS A 78 -10.44 -16.36 -7.35
CA LYS A 78 -10.29 -16.30 -5.89
C LYS A 78 -8.85 -16.12 -5.41
N GLU A 79 -7.87 -16.32 -6.27
CA GLU A 79 -6.45 -16.13 -5.97
C GLU A 79 -6.01 -14.68 -5.95
N TYR A 80 -6.87 -13.76 -6.39
CA TYR A 80 -6.56 -12.34 -6.38
C TYR A 80 -6.77 -11.73 -5.00
N PHE A 81 -5.78 -10.96 -4.55
CA PHE A 81 -5.94 -10.08 -3.41
C PHE A 81 -6.59 -8.76 -3.85
N TRP A 82 -7.05 -7.96 -2.91
CA TRP A 82 -7.70 -6.70 -3.24
C TRP A 82 -6.79 -5.74 -4.02
N ASP A 83 -5.50 -5.72 -3.70
CA ASP A 83 -4.53 -4.87 -4.38
C ASP A 83 -4.25 -5.32 -5.82
N ASP A 84 -4.33 -6.62 -6.11
CA ASP A 84 -4.30 -7.12 -7.49
C ASP A 84 -5.47 -6.58 -8.30
N ILE A 85 -6.65 -6.57 -7.70
CA ILE A 85 -7.86 -6.07 -8.34
C ILE A 85 -7.76 -4.57 -8.63
N VAL A 86 -7.26 -3.79 -7.68
CA VAL A 86 -7.03 -2.35 -7.86
C VAL A 86 -6.01 -2.12 -8.98
N ARG A 87 -4.92 -2.86 -8.99
CA ARG A 87 -3.88 -2.75 -10.02
C ARG A 87 -4.43 -2.99 -11.41
N GLU A 88 -5.20 -4.04 -11.60
CA GLU A 88 -5.77 -4.36 -12.91
C GLU A 88 -6.82 -3.35 -13.38
N ASN A 89 -7.46 -2.65 -12.44
CA ASN A 89 -8.54 -1.71 -12.72
C ASN A 89 -8.22 -0.30 -12.27
N ILE A 90 -6.95 0.07 -12.22
CA ILE A 90 -6.50 1.35 -11.64
C ILE A 90 -7.15 2.57 -12.28
N LYS A 91 -7.54 2.48 -13.54
CA LYS A 91 -8.19 3.58 -14.26
C LYS A 91 -9.59 3.91 -13.73
N GLU A 92 -10.23 2.98 -13.03
CA GLU A 92 -11.56 3.20 -12.46
C GLU A 92 -11.52 3.89 -11.10
N PHE A 93 -10.33 4.02 -10.53
CA PHE A 93 -10.11 4.62 -9.22
C PHE A 93 -9.50 6.02 -9.34
N ASP A 94 -9.77 6.84 -8.35
CA ASP A 94 -9.16 8.16 -8.20
C ASP A 94 -8.25 8.14 -6.99
N ILE A 95 -7.06 7.56 -7.16
CA ILE A 95 -6.10 7.34 -6.08
C ILE A 95 -4.84 8.15 -6.34
N GLN A 96 -4.42 8.91 -5.34
CA GLN A 96 -3.16 9.62 -5.33
C GLN A 96 -2.20 8.98 -4.34
N ILE A 97 -0.92 9.31 -4.42
CA ILE A 97 0.04 8.85 -3.44
C ILE A 97 0.05 9.77 -2.22
N TYR A 98 0.39 9.20 -1.08
CA TYR A 98 0.82 9.92 0.11
C TYR A 98 2.29 9.57 0.34
N PRO A 99 3.23 10.43 -0.05
CA PRO A 99 4.65 10.12 0.06
C PRO A 99 5.09 10.04 1.51
N LEU A 100 5.82 9.00 1.84
CA LEU A 100 6.40 8.81 3.17
C LEU A 100 7.85 9.29 3.15
N ASN A 101 8.12 10.36 3.89
CA ASN A 101 9.45 10.97 3.95
C ASN A 101 10.38 10.29 4.96
N LYS A 102 9.84 9.40 5.80
CA LYS A 102 10.56 8.71 6.87
C LYS A 102 10.16 7.24 6.87
N ASN A 103 10.91 6.45 7.61
CA ASN A 103 10.54 5.07 7.89
C ASN A 103 9.41 5.05 8.95
N ILE A 104 8.21 5.38 8.53
CA ILE A 104 7.01 5.41 9.37
C ILE A 104 6.31 4.05 9.38
N ILE A 105 6.40 3.34 8.27
CA ILE A 105 5.76 2.03 8.09
C ILE A 105 6.83 0.98 7.87
N PHE A 106 6.73 -0.09 8.65
CA PHE A 106 7.67 -1.21 8.59
C PHE A 106 6.93 -2.52 8.38
N GLU A 107 7.45 -3.38 7.52
CA GLU A 107 7.07 -4.78 7.46
C GLU A 107 7.88 -5.54 8.51
N ILE A 108 7.19 -6.35 9.31
CA ILE A 108 7.81 -7.12 10.39
C ILE A 108 7.47 -8.59 10.16
N ASP A 109 8.49 -9.39 9.83
CA ASP A 109 8.33 -10.81 9.54
C ASP A 109 8.74 -11.70 10.72
N ASN A 110 9.50 -11.16 11.67
CA ASN A 110 9.99 -11.93 12.81
C ASN A 110 10.23 -11.03 14.03
N LEU A 111 10.49 -11.67 15.17
CA LEU A 111 10.69 -10.97 16.45
C LEU A 111 11.94 -10.09 16.45
N GLU A 112 13.00 -10.50 15.76
CA GLU A 112 14.23 -9.70 15.69
C GLU A 112 13.99 -8.37 14.98
N GLU A 113 13.21 -8.39 13.89
CA GLU A 113 12.84 -7.15 13.19
C GLU A 113 11.96 -6.26 14.06
N LEU A 114 11.04 -6.83 14.83
CA LEU A 114 10.21 -6.09 15.77
C LEU A 114 11.06 -5.41 16.85
N LYS A 115 12.04 -6.10 17.40
CA LYS A 115 12.94 -5.53 18.42
C LYS A 115 13.77 -4.36 17.91
N LEU A 116 14.13 -4.36 16.64
CA LEU A 116 14.87 -3.26 16.02
C LEU A 116 14.02 -2.00 15.89
N ILE A 117 12.72 -2.14 15.72
CA ILE A 117 11.79 -1.04 15.49
C ILE A 117 11.15 -0.58 16.79
N ASP A 118 10.64 -1.51 17.58
CA ASP A 118 10.00 -1.23 18.87
C ASP A 118 10.89 -1.66 20.02
N LYS A 119 11.51 -0.68 20.66
CA LYS A 119 12.47 -0.92 21.75
C LYS A 119 11.85 -1.58 22.97
N SER A 120 10.53 -1.55 23.13
CA SER A 120 9.87 -2.22 24.25
C SER A 120 10.03 -3.74 24.23
N TYR A 121 10.35 -4.31 23.07
CA TYR A 121 10.59 -5.74 22.90
C TYR A 121 12.05 -6.16 23.05
N LYS A 122 12.96 -5.23 23.34
CA LYS A 122 14.39 -5.57 23.44
C LYS A 122 14.71 -6.60 24.52
N LEU A 123 13.96 -6.59 25.61
CA LEU A 123 14.17 -7.51 26.73
C LEU A 123 13.38 -8.80 26.61
N TYR A 124 12.51 -8.92 25.61
CA TYR A 124 11.74 -10.13 25.38
C TYR A 124 12.63 -11.23 24.81
N LYS A 125 12.62 -12.39 25.47
CA LYS A 125 13.49 -13.53 25.14
C LYS A 125 12.77 -14.65 24.38
N GLY A 126 11.49 -14.51 24.14
CA GLY A 126 10.67 -15.56 23.55
C GLY A 126 10.30 -16.64 24.56
N ASP A 127 9.52 -17.58 24.11
CA ASP A 127 9.10 -18.75 24.90
C ASP A 127 9.99 -19.95 24.60
#